data_d04bafb0d574bb6627550b197d0dfce3
#
_entry.id   d04bafb0d574bb6627550b197d0dfce3
#
_cell.length_a   1.000
_cell.length_b   1.000
_cell.length_c   1.000
_cell.angle_alpha   90.00
_cell.angle_beta   90.00
_cell.angle_gamma   90.00
#
_symmetry.space_group_name_H-M   'P 1'
#
loop_
_entity.id
_entity.type
_entity.pdbx_description
1 polymer ?
#
loop_
_entity_poly.entity_id
_entity_poly.type
_entity_poly.pdbx_seq_one_letter_code
_entity_poly.pdbx_strand_id
1 'polypeptide(L)'
;AIQSLDQLQKADPDAVVFLVDYCDGFQAASYLSRGMINEFAFSARMKGDAAIQSTWCYLPKPQRDHFSFLCNHIEVMFRTGVPSYPVERTYLVTGMLASLIDSYNQKGKRMETSHLRSIHYKPYLKGERRG
;
A
#
# COMPACT_ATOMS: atom_id res chain seq x y z
N ALA A 1 13.18 -3.58 21.54
CA ALA A 1 12.08 -3.70 20.56
C ALA A 1 10.84 -3.00 21.12
N ILE A 2 10.10 -2.28 20.26
CA ILE A 2 8.83 -1.64 20.62
C ILE A 2 7.78 -2.74 20.80
N GLN A 3 7.14 -2.76 21.97
CA GLN A 3 6.19 -3.81 22.35
C GLN A 3 4.76 -3.29 22.61
N SER A 4 4.56 -1.96 22.58
CA SER A 4 3.26 -1.34 22.80
C SER A 4 3.07 -0.09 21.95
N LEU A 5 1.79 0.32 21.77
CA LEU A 5 1.46 1.56 21.07
C LEU A 5 2.02 2.78 21.79
N ASP A 6 2.04 2.79 23.13
CA ASP A 6 2.59 3.89 23.92
C ASP A 6 4.11 4.05 23.69
N GLN A 7 4.83 2.93 23.58
CA GLN A 7 6.25 2.96 23.25
C GLN A 7 6.49 3.46 21.82
N LEU A 8 5.63 3.06 20.87
CA LEU A 8 5.68 3.55 19.50
C LEU A 8 5.43 5.05 19.44
N GLN A 9 4.40 5.54 20.10
CA GLN A 9 4.06 6.96 20.12
C GLN A 9 5.16 7.82 20.77
N LYS A 10 5.85 7.30 21.78
CA LYS A 10 7.00 7.99 22.38
C LYS A 10 8.22 8.01 21.45
N ALA A 11 8.42 6.95 20.70
CA ALA A 11 9.57 6.83 19.79
C ALA A 11 9.39 7.62 18.49
N ASP A 12 8.13 7.78 18.02
CA ASP A 12 7.78 8.47 16.78
C ASP A 12 6.49 9.29 17.00
N PRO A 13 6.57 10.41 17.75
CA PRO A 13 5.41 11.19 18.18
C PRO A 13 4.65 11.84 17.02
N ASP A 14 5.32 12.09 15.91
CA ASP A 14 4.75 12.72 14.73
C ASP A 14 4.28 11.70 13.66
N ALA A 15 4.32 10.42 13.98
CA ALA A 15 3.85 9.37 13.08
C ALA A 15 2.36 9.50 12.80
N VAL A 16 1.97 9.11 11.59
CA VAL A 16 0.57 9.07 11.16
C VAL A 16 0.17 7.64 10.85
N VAL A 17 -0.97 7.21 11.36
CA VAL A 17 -1.59 5.93 11.02
C VAL A 17 -2.84 6.18 10.21
N PHE A 18 -2.90 5.65 9.00
CA PHE A 18 -4.08 5.64 8.18
C PHE A 18 -4.78 4.27 8.28
N LEU A 19 -6.08 4.28 8.54
CA LEU A 19 -6.89 3.07 8.63
C LEU A 19 -7.82 2.98 7.43
N VAL A 20 -7.91 1.80 6.83
CA VAL A 20 -8.80 1.51 5.69
C VAL A 20 -9.64 0.30 6.01
N ASP A 21 -10.96 0.48 5.99
CA ASP A 21 -11.93 -0.60 6.08
C ASP A 21 -12.45 -0.93 4.67
N TYR A 22 -12.24 -2.16 4.24
CA TYR A 22 -12.74 -2.65 2.95
C TYR A 22 -14.17 -3.19 3.07
N CYS A 23 -14.89 -3.19 1.95
CA CYS A 23 -16.29 -3.62 1.92
C CYS A 23 -16.49 -5.12 2.24
N ASP A 24 -15.46 -5.94 2.10
CA ASP A 24 -15.45 -7.37 2.42
C ASP A 24 -15.06 -7.68 3.87
N GLY A 25 -14.86 -6.62 4.69
CA GLY A 25 -14.43 -6.75 6.08
C GLY A 25 -12.92 -6.85 6.28
N PHE A 26 -12.11 -6.80 5.20
CA PHE A 26 -10.67 -6.68 5.35
C PHE A 26 -10.31 -5.30 5.90
N GLN A 27 -9.33 -5.25 6.78
CA GLN A 27 -8.82 -4.02 7.37
C GLN A 27 -7.34 -3.87 7.08
N ALA A 28 -6.93 -2.68 6.68
CA ALA A 28 -5.54 -2.34 6.46
C ALA A 28 -5.15 -1.10 7.26
N ALA A 29 -3.89 -1.04 7.64
CA ALA A 29 -3.28 0.13 8.25
C ALA A 29 -2.00 0.51 7.51
N SER A 30 -1.81 1.79 7.25
CA SER A 30 -0.54 2.33 6.74
C SER A 30 0.06 3.22 7.81
N TYR A 31 1.25 2.85 8.27
CA TYR A 31 2.02 3.61 9.24
C TYR A 31 3.07 4.46 8.51
N LEU A 32 2.94 5.77 8.63
CA LEU A 32 3.89 6.73 8.10
C LEU A 32 4.78 7.24 9.23
N SER A 33 5.99 6.71 9.30
CA SER A 33 7.02 7.16 10.24
C SER A 33 7.55 8.54 9.87
N ARG A 34 7.85 9.35 10.87
CA ARG A 34 8.41 10.70 10.70
C ARG A 34 9.88 10.82 11.12
N GLY A 35 10.55 9.72 11.36
CA GLY A 35 11.96 9.76 11.73
C GLY A 35 12.54 8.43 12.22
N MET A 36 11.69 7.47 12.54
CA MET A 36 12.14 6.19 13.07
C MET A 36 12.44 5.16 11.96
N ILE A 37 11.67 5.18 10.86
CA ILE A 37 11.79 4.22 9.75
C ILE A 37 11.83 5.01 8.45
N ASN A 38 12.86 4.76 7.63
CA ASN A 38 13.03 5.40 6.31
C ASN A 38 12.83 4.41 5.16
N GLU A 39 12.26 3.24 5.43
CA GLU A 39 12.15 2.15 4.48
C GLU A 39 10.73 1.59 4.45
N PHE A 40 10.46 0.75 3.45
CA PHE A 40 9.15 0.15 3.28
C PHE A 40 9.15 -1.25 3.86
N ALA A 41 8.14 -1.56 4.66
CA ALA A 41 7.86 -2.89 5.16
C ALA A 41 6.38 -3.21 4.98
N PHE A 42 6.07 -4.48 4.87
CA PHE A 42 4.71 -4.99 4.79
C PHE A 42 4.52 -6.12 5.78
N SER A 43 3.38 -6.15 6.45
CA SER A 43 2.98 -7.24 7.34
C SER A 43 1.51 -7.55 7.14
N ALA A 44 1.18 -8.83 7.12
CA ALA A 44 -0.21 -9.28 7.02
C ALA A 44 -0.46 -10.51 7.89
N ARG A 45 -1.69 -10.63 8.38
CA ARG A 45 -2.20 -11.86 9.00
C ARG A 45 -3.14 -12.53 8.00
N MET A 46 -2.82 -13.75 7.63
CA MET A 46 -3.65 -14.54 6.75
C MET A 46 -4.81 -15.18 7.52
N LYS A 47 -5.96 -15.33 6.86
CA LYS A 47 -7.12 -16.00 7.48
C LYS A 47 -6.76 -17.45 7.80
N GLY A 48 -6.96 -17.84 9.07
CA GLY A 48 -6.64 -19.18 9.56
C GLY A 48 -5.19 -19.38 9.99
N ASP A 49 -4.32 -18.36 9.88
CA ASP A 49 -2.96 -18.39 10.38
C ASP A 49 -2.80 -17.46 11.59
N ALA A 50 -2.24 -17.97 12.68
CA ALA A 50 -1.92 -17.17 13.85
C ALA A 50 -0.64 -16.34 13.66
N ALA A 51 0.23 -16.73 12.73
CA ALA A 51 1.49 -16.06 12.46
C ALA A 51 1.28 -14.82 11.58
N ILE A 52 2.02 -13.77 11.89
CA ILE A 52 2.11 -12.58 11.05
C ILE A 52 3.20 -12.82 10.00
N GLN A 53 2.83 -12.74 8.74
CA GLN A 53 3.78 -12.73 7.63
C GLN A 53 4.29 -11.31 7.41
N SER A 54 5.61 -11.14 7.35
CA SER A 54 6.24 -9.83 7.19
C SER A 54 7.31 -9.87 6.13
N THR A 55 7.46 -8.78 5.41
CA THR A 55 8.55 -8.58 4.46
C THR A 55 9.08 -7.16 4.56
N TRP A 56 10.38 -7.03 4.35
CA TRP A 56 11.06 -5.77 4.25
C TRP A 56 11.41 -5.50 2.77
N CYS A 57 10.97 -4.36 2.26
CA CYS A 57 11.24 -3.96 0.88
C CYS A 57 12.59 -3.23 0.84
N TYR A 58 13.67 -4.01 0.91
CA TYR A 58 15.02 -3.46 0.87
C TYR A 58 15.35 -2.91 -0.51
N LEU A 59 15.82 -1.68 -0.54
CA LEU A 59 16.29 -1.01 -1.76
C LEU A 59 17.81 -0.76 -1.64
N PRO A 60 18.66 -1.57 -2.33
CA PRO A 60 20.11 -1.41 -2.29
C PRO A 60 20.55 -0.03 -2.76
N LYS A 61 21.68 0.47 -2.22
CA LYS A 61 22.28 1.69 -2.74
C LYS A 61 22.83 1.44 -4.17
N PRO A 62 22.69 2.43 -5.07
CA PRO A 62 22.31 3.83 -4.87
C PRO A 62 20.80 4.13 -4.80
N GLN A 63 19.95 3.17 -4.51
CA GLN A 63 18.49 3.30 -4.30
C GLN A 63 17.71 3.79 -5.55
N ARG A 64 18.20 3.47 -6.75
CA ARG A 64 17.62 3.91 -8.03
C ARG A 64 17.02 2.77 -8.87
N ASP A 65 17.29 1.53 -8.51
CA ASP A 65 16.95 0.36 -9.34
C ASP A 65 15.43 0.19 -9.50
N HIS A 66 14.63 0.67 -8.54
CA HIS A 66 13.16 0.67 -8.68
C HIS A 66 12.68 1.49 -9.88
N PHE A 67 13.39 2.55 -10.27
CA PHE A 67 13.07 3.30 -11.49
C PHE A 67 13.41 2.51 -12.75
N SER A 68 14.49 1.73 -12.75
CA SER A 68 14.83 0.84 -13.86
C SER A 68 13.75 -0.23 -14.07
N PHE A 69 13.24 -0.82 -12.99
CA PHE A 69 12.11 -1.76 -13.06
C PHE A 69 10.84 -1.08 -13.57
N LEU A 70 10.55 0.14 -13.09
CA LEU A 70 9.39 0.91 -13.56
C LEU A 70 9.51 1.20 -15.07
N CYS A 71 10.66 1.69 -15.54
CA CYS A 71 10.89 1.97 -16.95
C CYS A 71 10.76 0.71 -17.81
N ASN A 72 11.27 -0.43 -17.35
CA ASN A 72 11.10 -1.69 -18.05
C ASN A 72 9.63 -2.11 -18.17
N HIS A 73 8.84 -1.95 -17.11
CA HIS A 73 7.39 -2.22 -17.17
C HIS A 73 6.67 -1.28 -18.14
N ILE A 74 7.05 -0.01 -18.18
CA ILE A 74 6.50 0.98 -19.12
C ILE A 74 6.86 0.59 -20.56
N GLU A 75 8.14 0.26 -20.82
CA GLU A 75 8.59 -0.18 -22.14
C GLU A 75 7.84 -1.42 -22.62
N VAL A 76 7.73 -2.44 -21.78
CA VAL A 76 6.98 -3.66 -22.10
C VAL A 76 5.52 -3.33 -22.44
N MET A 77 4.88 -2.46 -21.69
CA MET A 77 3.50 -2.02 -21.96
C MET A 77 3.39 -1.34 -23.32
N PHE A 78 4.30 -0.43 -23.67
CA PHE A 78 4.29 0.23 -24.98
C PHE A 78 4.54 -0.73 -26.14
N ARG A 79 5.40 -1.73 -25.96
CA ARG A 79 5.72 -2.72 -26.99
C ARG A 79 4.62 -3.76 -27.20
N THR A 80 3.90 -4.11 -26.15
CA THR A 80 2.95 -5.23 -26.18
C THR A 80 1.48 -4.79 -26.14
N GLY A 81 1.21 -3.53 -25.78
CA GLY A 81 -0.14 -3.05 -25.50
C GLY A 81 -0.74 -3.60 -24.17
N VAL A 82 0.04 -4.38 -23.41
CA VAL A 82 -0.45 -5.04 -22.18
C VAL A 82 0.23 -4.41 -20.97
N PRO A 83 -0.54 -3.75 -20.08
CA PRO A 83 -0.01 -3.19 -18.84
C PRO A 83 0.38 -4.29 -17.84
N SER A 84 1.31 -4.00 -16.94
CA SER A 84 1.76 -4.94 -15.91
C SER A 84 0.72 -5.21 -14.80
N TYR A 85 -0.29 -4.37 -14.70
CA TYR A 85 -1.41 -4.49 -13.77
C TYR A 85 -2.64 -3.75 -14.32
N PRO A 86 -3.86 -4.10 -13.88
CA PRO A 86 -5.09 -3.42 -14.31
C PRO A 86 -5.12 -1.96 -13.87
N VAL A 87 -5.68 -1.08 -14.69
CA VAL A 87 -5.82 0.36 -14.38
C VAL A 87 -6.68 0.59 -13.12
N GLU A 88 -7.61 -0.31 -12.84
CA GLU A 88 -8.47 -0.30 -11.65
C GLU A 88 -7.64 -0.29 -10.36
N ARG A 89 -6.49 -0.96 -10.34
CA ARG A 89 -5.55 -0.90 -9.21
C ARG A 89 -5.09 0.53 -8.95
N THR A 90 -4.69 1.24 -10.00
CA THR A 90 -4.23 2.62 -9.88
C THR A 90 -5.35 3.54 -9.43
N TYR A 91 -6.53 3.38 -10.01
CA TYR A 91 -7.72 4.17 -9.65
C TYR A 91 -8.09 3.97 -8.18
N LEU A 92 -8.15 2.72 -7.71
CA LEU A 92 -8.46 2.38 -6.32
C LEU A 92 -7.42 2.97 -5.35
N VAL A 93 -6.13 2.74 -5.61
CA VAL A 93 -5.05 3.22 -4.74
C VAL A 93 -5.00 4.75 -4.69
N THR A 94 -5.16 5.43 -5.82
CA THR A 94 -5.16 6.90 -5.88
C THR A 94 -6.39 7.48 -5.17
N GLY A 95 -7.57 6.90 -5.37
CA GLY A 95 -8.79 7.34 -4.70
C GLY A 95 -8.75 7.12 -3.18
N MET A 96 -8.19 5.98 -2.73
CA MET A 96 -7.95 5.76 -1.30
C MET A 96 -6.98 6.80 -0.74
N LEU A 97 -5.86 7.05 -1.40
CA LEU A 97 -4.87 8.03 -0.96
C LEU A 97 -5.48 9.43 -0.83
N ALA A 98 -6.25 9.89 -1.83
CA ALA A 98 -6.95 11.16 -1.77
C ALA A 98 -7.87 11.25 -0.53
N SER A 99 -8.67 10.21 -0.30
CA SER A 99 -9.58 10.14 0.85
C SER A 99 -8.84 10.11 2.19
N LEU A 100 -7.70 9.45 2.27
CA LEU A 100 -6.86 9.42 3.47
C LEU A 100 -6.25 10.80 3.77
N ILE A 101 -5.81 11.53 2.75
CA ILE A 101 -5.32 12.91 2.89
C ILE A 101 -6.45 13.83 3.34
N ASP A 102 -7.65 13.70 2.79
CA ASP A 102 -8.82 14.46 3.24
C ASP A 102 -9.18 14.15 4.68
N SER A 103 -9.15 12.88 5.08
CA SER A 103 -9.32 12.45 6.47
C SER A 103 -8.30 13.10 7.40
N TYR A 104 -7.03 13.08 7.00
CA TYR A 104 -5.94 13.70 7.76
C TYR A 104 -6.17 15.21 7.95
N ASN A 105 -6.52 15.93 6.89
CA ASN A 105 -6.82 17.36 6.92
C ASN A 105 -8.05 17.68 7.80
N GLN A 106 -8.97 16.73 7.92
CA GLN A 106 -10.16 16.81 8.77
C GLN A 106 -9.96 16.15 10.14
N LYS A 107 -8.70 16.04 10.62
CA LYS A 107 -8.33 15.54 11.96
C LYS A 107 -8.80 14.10 12.22
N GLY A 108 -8.68 13.23 11.23
CA GLY A 108 -9.01 11.81 11.34
C GLY A 108 -10.49 11.49 11.14
N LYS A 109 -11.27 12.40 10.56
CA LYS A 109 -12.67 12.12 10.23
C LYS A 109 -12.77 10.94 9.26
N ARG A 110 -13.66 10.00 9.55
CA ARG A 110 -13.96 8.89 8.64
C ARG A 110 -14.54 9.42 7.33
N MET A 111 -13.95 9.01 6.21
CA MET A 111 -14.36 9.39 4.86
C MET A 111 -15.10 8.24 4.19
N GLU A 112 -16.27 8.51 3.65
CA GLU A 112 -17.00 7.56 2.82
C GLU A 112 -16.48 7.60 1.38
N THR A 113 -16.12 6.43 0.85
CA THR A 113 -15.54 6.28 -0.48
C THR A 113 -16.48 5.54 -1.44
N SER A 114 -17.75 5.94 -1.49
CA SER A 114 -18.78 5.28 -2.29
C SER A 114 -18.41 5.16 -3.78
N HIS A 115 -17.64 6.12 -4.31
CA HIS A 115 -17.13 6.11 -5.68
C HIS A 115 -16.10 5.01 -5.96
N LEU A 116 -15.48 4.43 -4.93
CA LEU A 116 -14.52 3.32 -5.06
C LEU A 116 -15.17 1.95 -4.87
N ARG A 117 -16.40 1.90 -4.37
CA ARG A 117 -17.06 0.66 -3.92
C ARG A 117 -17.28 -0.36 -5.05
N SER A 118 -17.43 0.11 -6.30
CA SER A 118 -17.62 -0.73 -7.48
C SER A 118 -16.30 -1.15 -8.15
N ILE A 119 -15.17 -0.69 -7.64
CA ILE A 119 -13.87 -0.98 -8.26
C ILE A 119 -13.35 -2.32 -7.75
N HIS A 120 -13.29 -3.28 -8.67
CA HIS A 120 -12.75 -4.61 -8.40
C HIS A 120 -11.72 -4.95 -9.46
N TYR A 121 -10.61 -5.57 -9.06
CA TYR A 121 -9.64 -6.11 -9.98
C TYR A 121 -9.06 -7.42 -9.47
N LYS A 122 -8.61 -8.28 -10.39
CA LYS A 122 -7.80 -9.45 -10.07
C LYS A 122 -6.33 -9.10 -10.32
N PRO A 123 -5.43 -9.27 -9.36
CA PRO A 123 -4.02 -9.13 -9.63
C PRO A 123 -3.59 -10.16 -10.67
N TYR A 124 -2.68 -9.77 -11.56
CA TYR A 124 -2.06 -10.74 -12.47
C TYR A 124 -1.17 -11.68 -11.67
N LEU A 125 -1.51 -12.95 -11.63
CA LEU A 125 -0.65 -13.95 -11.04
C LEU A 125 0.56 -14.18 -11.94
N LYS A 126 1.73 -14.48 -11.33
CA LYS A 126 2.96 -14.75 -12.07
C LYS A 126 2.73 -15.95 -13.00
N GLY A 127 2.64 -15.71 -14.32
CA GLY A 127 2.34 -16.74 -15.33
C GLY A 127 1.05 -16.51 -16.14
N GLU A 128 0.08 -15.73 -15.65
CA GLU A 128 -1.11 -15.36 -16.40
C GLU A 128 -0.86 -14.09 -17.24
N ARG A 129 0.01 -14.17 -18.23
CA ARG A 129 0.06 -13.16 -19.29
C ARG A 129 -1.09 -13.47 -20.25
N ARG A 130 -2.12 -12.65 -20.24
CA ARG A 130 -3.11 -12.67 -21.32
C ARG A 130 -2.39 -12.19 -22.57
N GLY A 131 -2.23 -13.11 -23.55
CA GLY A 131 -1.84 -12.79 -24.91
C GLY A 131 -2.97 -12.04 -25.60
#